data_6230ccd72cc4ac5dbb3bd559aa1a106f
#
_entry.id   6230ccd72cc4ac5dbb3bd559aa1a106f
#
_cell.length_a   1.000
_cell.length_b   1.000
_cell.length_c   1.000
_cell.angle_alpha   90.00
_cell.angle_beta   90.00
_cell.angle_gamma   90.00
#
_symmetry.space_group_name_H-M   'P 1'
#
loop_
_entity.id
_entity.type
_entity.pdbx_description
1 polymer ?
#
loop_
_entity_poly.entity_id
_entity_poly.type
_entity_poly.pdbx_seq_one_letter_code
_entity_poly.pdbx_strand_id
1 'polypeptide(L)'
;MEQTLDIKANKVKETVGRHVLADGFDFVMDIEKSHGSWLYDKQTDREYLDMFSMFASASVGYNHPYLVERSEWLGKMAVNKPTLADVYSEEYAHFLEVFERVVIPEELQYAFFIEGGTLGVENAMKACFDWKTRKNFEKGLQTEAGICIHFKQAFHGRSGYTLSLTNTSDPRKYQYFPMFNWPRILNPKLKFPITEDNLEETIKNENLALVQIEEAILMNPDKVACIIIEPIQAEGGDNHFRDEFLLGLRRICDDNEILLIFDEVQTGIGITGKMWAFQHFTAKPDIISFGKKAQVCGVLANKEKFDQIPNNVFRESSRINSTFGGNFIDMLRFQLVMEVIEKENLVENARVVGDFLLESLKALAEKYPEKISNARGRGLMCAVDLPSAAQRNHLMNELFNDGLIILPCGDQSL
;
A
#
# COMPACT_ATOMS: atom_id res chain seq x y z
N MET A 1 2.96 29.79 24.95
CA MET A 1 3.21 30.81 23.90
C MET A 1 2.58 30.24 22.63
N GLU A 2 1.46 30.80 22.19
CA GLU A 2 0.96 30.54 20.85
C GLU A 2 2.02 30.98 19.85
N GLN A 3 2.52 30.03 19.05
CA GLN A 3 3.39 30.34 17.91
C GLN A 3 2.51 30.98 16.86
N THR A 4 2.45 32.29 16.78
CA THR A 4 1.80 33.00 15.67
C THR A 4 2.58 32.69 14.39
N LEU A 5 2.00 31.92 13.47
CA LEU A 5 2.54 31.72 12.14
C LEU A 5 2.33 33.02 11.35
N ASP A 6 3.40 33.77 11.08
CA ASP A 6 3.36 35.04 10.31
C ASP A 6 3.09 34.85 8.81
N ILE A 7 2.96 33.60 8.32
CA ILE A 7 2.75 33.33 6.90
C ILE A 7 1.26 33.31 6.59
N LYS A 8 0.80 34.26 5.79
CA LYS A 8 -0.58 34.29 5.29
C LYS A 8 -0.87 33.12 4.34
N ALA A 9 -2.10 32.59 4.35
CA ALA A 9 -2.50 31.46 3.51
C ALA A 9 -2.15 31.66 2.02
N ASN A 10 -2.40 32.84 1.46
CA ASN A 10 -2.08 33.17 0.07
C ASN A 10 -0.56 33.29 -0.24
N LYS A 11 0.31 33.15 0.77
CA LYS A 11 1.78 33.15 0.60
C LYS A 11 2.41 31.78 0.85
N VAL A 12 1.63 30.78 1.27
CA VAL A 12 2.14 29.44 1.60
C VAL A 12 2.80 28.80 0.39
N LYS A 13 2.09 28.71 -0.74
CA LYS A 13 2.60 28.09 -1.98
C LYS A 13 3.86 28.78 -2.53
N GLU A 14 3.91 30.12 -2.50
CA GLU A 14 5.10 30.89 -2.84
C GLU A 14 6.27 30.59 -1.91
N THR A 15 6.00 30.51 -0.60
CA THR A 15 7.04 30.26 0.40
C THR A 15 7.62 28.85 0.28
N VAL A 16 6.76 27.85 0.13
CA VAL A 16 7.16 26.44 -0.11
C VAL A 16 7.95 26.33 -1.41
N GLY A 17 7.48 26.97 -2.48
CA GLY A 17 8.08 26.91 -3.81
C GLY A 17 9.49 27.53 -3.93
N ARG A 18 9.97 28.23 -2.90
CA ARG A 18 11.36 28.73 -2.87
C ARG A 18 12.39 27.61 -2.75
N HIS A 19 12.02 26.48 -2.15
CA HIS A 19 12.94 25.37 -1.86
C HIS A 19 12.39 23.99 -2.21
N VAL A 20 11.08 23.85 -2.36
CA VAL A 20 10.39 22.60 -2.65
C VAL A 20 9.49 22.78 -3.87
N LEU A 21 9.42 21.77 -4.74
CA LEU A 21 8.47 21.79 -5.86
C LEU A 21 7.03 21.82 -5.32
N ALA A 22 6.34 22.93 -5.52
CA ALA A 22 4.97 23.15 -5.02
C ALA A 22 3.93 22.85 -6.11
N ASP A 23 3.86 21.59 -6.56
CA ASP A 23 2.98 21.09 -7.64
C ASP A 23 1.72 20.34 -7.11
N GLY A 24 1.42 20.45 -5.83
CA GLY A 24 0.22 19.88 -5.21
C GLY A 24 -1.07 20.63 -5.55
N PHE A 25 -2.18 20.23 -4.92
CA PHE A 25 -3.47 20.88 -5.07
C PHE A 25 -3.43 22.39 -4.84
N ASP A 26 -4.35 23.12 -5.46
CA ASP A 26 -4.43 24.57 -5.30
C ASP A 26 -5.30 24.95 -4.11
N PHE A 27 -4.94 24.47 -2.93
CA PHE A 27 -5.52 24.86 -1.66
C PHE A 27 -4.49 24.83 -0.53
N VAL A 28 -4.79 25.48 0.58
CA VAL A 28 -3.97 25.52 1.78
C VAL A 28 -4.77 24.92 2.94
N MET A 29 -4.42 23.72 3.35
CA MET A 29 -5.11 22.99 4.41
C MET A 29 -5.06 23.78 5.73
N ASP A 30 -6.24 24.03 6.31
CA ASP A 30 -6.36 24.39 7.71
C ASP A 30 -6.39 23.12 8.55
N ILE A 31 -5.27 22.84 9.24
CA ILE A 31 -5.10 21.60 10.01
C ILE A 31 -6.09 21.53 11.18
N GLU A 32 -6.46 22.68 11.77
CA GLU A 32 -7.33 22.73 12.95
C GLU A 32 -8.81 22.61 12.57
N LYS A 33 -9.21 23.24 11.46
CA LYS A 33 -10.61 23.21 11.00
C LYS A 33 -10.99 21.96 10.23
N SER A 34 -10.03 21.28 9.58
CA SER A 34 -10.30 20.02 8.88
C SER A 34 -10.80 18.96 9.88
N HIS A 35 -11.85 18.20 9.53
CA HIS A 35 -12.48 17.24 10.45
C HIS A 35 -13.13 16.07 9.74
N GLY A 36 -13.10 14.90 10.34
CA GLY A 36 -13.69 13.69 9.74
C GLY A 36 -13.21 13.48 8.31
N SER A 37 -14.12 13.46 7.34
CA SER A 37 -13.81 13.35 5.91
C SER A 37 -13.76 14.69 5.18
N TRP A 38 -13.59 15.81 5.89
CA TRP A 38 -13.61 17.13 5.32
C TRP A 38 -12.27 17.85 5.47
N LEU A 39 -11.71 18.27 4.35
CA LEU A 39 -10.56 19.17 4.29
C LEU A 39 -11.04 20.62 4.18
N TYR A 40 -10.50 21.50 5.03
CA TYR A 40 -10.80 22.90 5.01
C TYR A 40 -9.68 23.70 4.34
N ASP A 41 -10.03 24.50 3.31
CA ASP A 41 -9.08 25.39 2.64
C ASP A 41 -9.05 26.76 3.32
N LYS A 42 -7.93 27.08 3.93
CA LYS A 42 -7.69 28.36 4.62
C LYS A 42 -7.61 29.56 3.67
N GLN A 43 -7.34 29.31 2.38
CA GLN A 43 -7.19 30.38 1.38
C GLN A 43 -8.55 30.88 0.87
N THR A 44 -9.47 29.95 0.63
CA THR A 44 -10.81 30.24 0.06
C THR A 44 -11.95 30.15 1.06
N ASP A 45 -11.66 29.74 2.30
CA ASP A 45 -12.63 29.52 3.38
C ASP A 45 -13.72 28.51 2.99
N ARG A 46 -13.32 27.41 2.34
CA ARG A 46 -14.19 26.39 1.79
C ARG A 46 -13.82 24.99 2.28
N GLU A 47 -14.82 24.13 2.44
CA GLU A 47 -14.65 22.70 2.74
C GLU A 47 -14.70 21.85 1.46
N TYR A 48 -13.93 20.77 1.47
CA TYR A 48 -13.88 19.75 0.43
C TYR A 48 -14.13 18.38 1.04
N LEU A 49 -15.06 17.61 0.46
CA LEU A 49 -15.19 16.19 0.80
C LEU A 49 -13.94 15.45 0.29
N ASP A 50 -13.25 14.80 1.21
CA ASP A 50 -11.97 14.16 0.92
C ASP A 50 -12.13 12.67 0.61
N MET A 51 -12.10 12.33 -0.68
CA MET A 51 -11.94 10.95 -1.14
C MET A 51 -10.50 10.63 -1.57
N PHE A 52 -9.58 11.56 -1.37
CA PHE A 52 -8.15 11.38 -1.55
C PHE A 52 -7.49 10.72 -0.32
N SER A 53 -7.95 11.07 0.88
CA SER A 53 -7.51 10.54 2.18
C SER A 53 -5.99 10.54 2.35
N MET A 54 -5.29 11.58 1.84
CA MET A 54 -3.82 11.65 1.84
C MET A 54 -3.18 10.39 1.23
N PHE A 55 -3.61 9.98 0.03
CA PHE A 55 -3.24 8.72 -0.63
C PHE A 55 -3.64 7.48 0.19
N ALA A 56 -4.84 7.49 0.77
CA ALA A 56 -5.36 6.46 1.65
C ALA A 56 -4.47 6.24 2.91
N SER A 57 -3.99 7.32 3.53
CA SER A 57 -3.28 7.27 4.81
C SER A 57 -4.05 7.85 5.99
N ALA A 58 -5.14 8.60 5.76
CA ALA A 58 -6.01 9.15 6.80
C ALA A 58 -7.11 8.14 7.18
N SER A 59 -6.75 7.10 7.95
CA SER A 59 -7.62 5.96 8.26
C SER A 59 -8.89 6.31 9.03
N VAL A 60 -8.81 7.31 9.91
CA VAL A 60 -9.91 7.71 10.82
C VAL A 60 -10.33 9.16 10.58
N GLY A 61 -9.94 9.72 9.42
CA GLY A 61 -10.20 11.11 9.07
C GLY A 61 -9.33 12.10 9.83
N TYR A 62 -9.75 13.38 9.78
CA TYR A 62 -9.01 14.49 10.38
C TYR A 62 -9.57 14.84 11.76
N ASN A 63 -8.67 15.18 12.67
CA ASN A 63 -9.00 15.64 14.04
C ASN A 63 -10.03 14.74 14.74
N HIS A 64 -9.85 13.43 14.63
CA HIS A 64 -10.70 12.48 15.34
C HIS A 64 -10.68 12.77 16.84
N PRO A 65 -11.85 12.90 17.54
CA PRO A 65 -11.92 13.33 18.94
C PRO A 65 -11.02 12.51 19.85
N TYR A 66 -10.95 11.19 19.67
CA TYR A 66 -10.11 10.30 20.46
C TYR A 66 -8.62 10.64 20.39
N LEU A 67 -8.12 11.07 19.22
CA LEU A 67 -6.73 11.51 19.04
C LEU A 67 -6.51 12.91 19.60
N VAL A 68 -7.47 13.83 19.37
CA VAL A 68 -7.40 15.20 19.87
C VAL A 68 -7.33 15.24 21.39
N GLU A 69 -8.14 14.46 22.09
CA GLU A 69 -8.11 14.31 23.55
C GLU A 69 -6.74 13.85 24.08
N ARG A 70 -5.92 13.19 23.24
CA ARG A 70 -4.58 12.68 23.59
C ARG A 70 -3.43 13.49 23.01
N SER A 71 -3.74 14.65 22.44
CA SER A 71 -2.74 15.51 21.79
C SER A 71 -1.62 15.96 22.73
N GLU A 72 -1.93 16.26 24.02
CA GLU A 72 -0.93 16.62 25.01
C GLU A 72 0.05 15.46 25.27
N TRP A 73 -0.45 14.23 25.39
CA TRP A 73 0.39 13.04 25.54
C TRP A 73 1.26 12.81 24.31
N LEU A 74 0.69 12.85 23.11
CA LEU A 74 1.45 12.75 21.85
C LEU A 74 2.53 13.85 21.75
N GLY A 75 2.18 15.08 22.15
CA GLY A 75 3.13 16.21 22.18
C GLY A 75 4.32 15.95 23.10
N LYS A 76 4.11 15.37 24.29
CA LYS A 76 5.19 14.97 25.19
C LYS A 76 6.09 13.89 24.60
N MET A 77 5.50 12.88 23.96
CA MET A 77 6.25 11.80 23.32
C MET A 77 7.05 12.27 22.10
N ALA A 78 6.54 13.26 21.37
CA ALA A 78 7.19 13.84 20.18
C ALA A 78 8.45 14.65 20.47
N VAL A 79 8.72 15.01 21.74
CA VAL A 79 9.92 15.79 22.14
C VAL A 79 11.22 15.03 21.84
N ASN A 80 11.19 13.70 21.96
CA ASN A 80 12.36 12.86 21.74
C ASN A 80 12.10 11.85 20.61
N LYS A 81 13.14 11.56 19.83
CA LYS A 81 13.13 10.50 18.81
C LYS A 81 14.12 9.39 19.18
N PRO A 82 13.69 8.37 19.94
CA PRO A 82 14.57 7.26 20.32
C PRO A 82 14.90 6.34 19.13
N THR A 83 16.02 5.62 19.22
CA THR A 83 16.38 4.53 18.33
C THR A 83 15.74 3.24 18.84
N LEU A 84 14.58 2.88 18.33
CA LEU A 84 13.79 1.73 18.81
C LEU A 84 14.43 0.36 18.53
N ALA A 85 15.43 0.33 17.64
CA ALA A 85 16.22 -0.86 17.41
C ALA A 85 17.15 -1.21 18.60
N ASP A 86 17.51 -0.22 19.43
CA ASP A 86 18.53 -0.36 20.49
C ASP A 86 17.99 0.04 21.88
N VAL A 87 16.96 0.88 21.96
CA VAL A 87 16.42 1.42 23.22
C VAL A 87 14.91 1.20 23.26
N TYR A 88 14.44 0.56 24.31
CA TYR A 88 13.03 0.21 24.47
C TYR A 88 12.36 1.10 25.51
N SER A 89 11.02 1.31 25.36
CA SER A 89 10.19 2.01 26.34
C SER A 89 8.89 1.26 26.60
N GLU A 90 8.21 1.60 27.68
CA GLU A 90 6.89 1.04 28.00
C GLU A 90 5.85 1.37 26.93
N GLU A 91 5.91 2.58 26.36
CA GLU A 91 5.01 3.02 25.30
C GLU A 91 5.21 2.22 24.00
N TYR A 92 6.47 1.90 23.68
CA TYR A 92 6.75 1.03 22.53
C TYR A 92 6.23 -0.39 22.76
N ALA A 93 6.41 -0.93 23.95
CA ALA A 93 5.86 -2.24 24.31
C ALA A 93 4.31 -2.24 24.22
N HIS A 94 3.67 -1.21 24.74
CA HIS A 94 2.22 -1.05 24.67
C HIS A 94 1.70 -0.90 23.23
N PHE A 95 2.40 -0.14 22.39
CA PHE A 95 2.12 -0.11 20.94
C PHE A 95 2.12 -1.51 20.34
N LEU A 96 3.13 -2.33 20.67
CA LEU A 96 3.23 -3.70 20.14
C LEU A 96 2.10 -4.61 20.64
N GLU A 97 1.65 -4.50 21.89
CA GLU A 97 0.49 -5.23 22.40
C GLU A 97 -0.80 -4.88 21.62
N VAL A 98 -1.02 -3.60 21.34
CA VAL A 98 -2.18 -3.18 20.55
C VAL A 98 -2.04 -3.63 19.09
N PHE A 99 -0.84 -3.53 18.53
CA PHE A 99 -0.53 -3.94 17.17
C PHE A 99 -0.72 -5.45 16.98
N GLU A 100 -0.25 -6.27 17.92
CA GLU A 100 -0.46 -7.72 17.93
C GLU A 100 -1.95 -8.05 17.94
N ARG A 101 -2.71 -7.45 18.85
CA ARG A 101 -4.16 -7.73 19.01
C ARG A 101 -4.98 -7.33 17.79
N VAL A 102 -4.68 -6.17 17.17
CA VAL A 102 -5.55 -5.58 16.14
C VAL A 102 -5.09 -5.92 14.73
N VAL A 103 -3.79 -6.03 14.50
CA VAL A 103 -3.19 -5.99 13.15
C VAL A 103 -2.47 -7.28 12.77
N ILE A 104 -1.73 -7.93 13.69
CA ILE A 104 -0.98 -9.15 13.36
C ILE A 104 -1.93 -10.31 13.10
N PRO A 105 -1.96 -10.87 11.86
CA PRO A 105 -2.77 -12.05 11.57
C PRO A 105 -2.06 -13.33 12.05
N GLU A 106 -2.82 -14.40 12.22
CA GLU A 106 -2.29 -15.69 12.68
C GLU A 106 -1.17 -16.24 11.78
N GLU A 107 -1.21 -15.93 10.49
CA GLU A 107 -0.25 -16.44 9.51
C GLU A 107 1.10 -15.70 9.52
N LEU A 108 1.20 -14.46 10.06
CA LEU A 108 2.35 -13.58 9.89
C LEU A 108 2.83 -12.98 11.22
N GLN A 109 3.60 -13.72 12.00
CA GLN A 109 3.92 -13.37 13.40
C GLN A 109 5.23 -12.56 13.56
N TYR A 110 6.13 -12.55 12.57
CA TYR A 110 7.29 -11.66 12.58
C TYR A 110 6.92 -10.27 12.12
N ALA A 111 7.42 -9.25 12.81
CA ALA A 111 7.28 -7.84 12.44
C ALA A 111 8.64 -7.16 12.35
N PHE A 112 8.79 -6.25 11.40
CA PHE A 112 9.91 -5.32 11.30
C PHE A 112 9.38 -3.96 10.88
N PHE A 113 9.80 -2.90 11.57
CA PHE A 113 9.35 -1.52 11.33
C PHE A 113 10.44 -0.67 10.72
N ILE A 114 10.04 0.23 9.80
CA ILE A 114 10.92 1.17 9.12
C ILE A 114 10.11 2.39 8.66
N GLU A 115 10.78 3.51 8.38
CA GLU A 115 10.14 4.70 7.82
C GLU A 115 10.05 4.62 6.30
N GLY A 116 8.82 4.65 5.76
CA GLY A 116 8.51 4.66 4.33
C GLY A 116 8.13 3.30 3.74
N GLY A 117 6.98 3.25 3.01
CA GLY A 117 6.46 2.04 2.38
C GLY A 117 7.44 1.39 1.40
N THR A 118 8.15 2.20 0.62
CA THR A 118 9.25 1.76 -0.26
C THR A 118 10.30 0.92 0.50
N LEU A 119 10.72 1.39 1.70
CA LEU A 119 11.71 0.66 2.52
C LEU A 119 11.09 -0.59 3.16
N GLY A 120 9.79 -0.59 3.45
CA GLY A 120 9.07 -1.80 3.83
C GLY A 120 9.19 -2.87 2.75
N VAL A 121 8.85 -2.53 1.50
CA VAL A 121 8.98 -3.45 0.35
C VAL A 121 10.43 -3.90 0.14
N GLU A 122 11.41 -3.00 0.21
CA GLU A 122 12.83 -3.35 0.06
C GLU A 122 13.29 -4.35 1.14
N ASN A 123 12.84 -4.20 2.39
CA ASN A 123 13.18 -5.13 3.45
C ASN A 123 12.42 -6.46 3.33
N ALA A 124 11.19 -6.48 2.80
CA ALA A 124 10.52 -7.72 2.42
C ALA A 124 11.34 -8.52 1.39
N MET A 125 11.83 -7.84 0.35
CA MET A 125 12.68 -8.46 -0.66
C MET A 125 14.01 -8.92 -0.09
N LYS A 126 14.70 -8.12 0.74
CA LYS A 126 15.94 -8.50 1.41
C LYS A 126 15.77 -9.77 2.27
N ALA A 127 14.65 -9.88 2.97
CA ALA A 127 14.30 -11.07 3.73
C ALA A 127 14.18 -12.31 2.82
N CYS A 128 13.52 -12.13 1.66
CA CYS A 128 13.39 -13.21 0.66
C CYS A 128 14.74 -13.58 0.02
N PHE A 129 15.58 -12.60 -0.31
CA PHE A 129 16.92 -12.84 -0.88
C PHE A 129 17.81 -13.61 0.08
N ASP A 130 17.83 -13.21 1.35
CA ASP A 130 18.58 -13.91 2.40
C ASP A 130 18.09 -15.35 2.57
N TRP A 131 16.77 -15.54 2.70
CA TRP A 131 16.18 -16.85 2.90
C TRP A 131 16.49 -17.80 1.73
N LYS A 132 16.24 -17.38 0.48
CA LYS A 132 16.47 -18.24 -0.70
C LYS A 132 17.95 -18.54 -0.91
N THR A 133 18.83 -17.56 -0.72
CA THR A 133 20.29 -17.77 -0.82
C THR A 133 20.74 -18.81 0.19
N ARG A 134 20.30 -18.74 1.44
CA ARG A 134 20.65 -19.73 2.48
C ARG A 134 20.06 -21.10 2.19
N LYS A 135 18.83 -21.18 1.66
CA LYS A 135 18.25 -22.45 1.17
C LYS A 135 19.10 -23.08 0.06
N ASN A 136 19.61 -22.27 -0.87
CA ASN A 136 20.53 -22.75 -1.91
C ASN A 136 21.84 -23.30 -1.30
N PHE A 137 22.42 -22.60 -0.35
CA PHE A 137 23.66 -23.03 0.32
C PHE A 137 23.45 -24.34 1.12
N GLU A 138 22.31 -24.51 1.80
CA GLU A 138 21.95 -25.77 2.47
C GLU A 138 21.91 -26.97 1.50
N LYS A 139 21.56 -26.73 0.23
CA LYS A 139 21.58 -27.74 -0.85
C LYS A 139 22.94 -27.93 -1.48
N GLY A 140 23.97 -27.22 -1.01
CA GLY A 140 25.33 -27.25 -1.58
C GLY A 140 25.51 -26.40 -2.84
N LEU A 141 24.51 -25.62 -3.23
CA LEU A 141 24.61 -24.67 -4.33
C LEU A 141 25.39 -23.42 -3.86
N GLN A 142 26.19 -22.84 -4.77
CA GLN A 142 26.93 -21.59 -4.49
C GLN A 142 26.24 -20.37 -5.15
N THR A 143 24.91 -20.44 -5.29
CA THR A 143 24.12 -19.45 -6.00
C THR A 143 23.43 -18.51 -5.01
N GLU A 144 23.75 -17.22 -5.10
CA GLU A 144 23.02 -16.16 -4.42
C GLU A 144 21.74 -15.82 -5.21
N ALA A 145 20.63 -15.74 -4.51
CA ALA A 145 19.32 -15.40 -5.09
C ALA A 145 19.03 -13.92 -4.91
N GLY A 146 18.88 -13.19 -6.02
CA GLY A 146 18.67 -11.74 -6.02
C GLY A 146 17.66 -11.27 -7.08
N ILE A 147 16.80 -12.16 -7.58
CA ILE A 147 15.80 -11.83 -8.59
C ILE A 147 14.42 -11.85 -7.96
N CYS A 148 13.65 -10.78 -8.24
CA CYS A 148 12.24 -10.64 -7.88
C CYS A 148 11.39 -10.60 -9.15
N ILE A 149 10.44 -11.51 -9.30
CA ILE A 149 9.43 -11.48 -10.37
C ILE A 149 8.32 -10.53 -9.96
N HIS A 150 7.88 -9.68 -10.89
CA HIS A 150 6.86 -8.65 -10.66
C HIS A 150 5.98 -8.43 -11.89
N PHE A 151 4.94 -7.60 -11.76
CA PHE A 151 3.91 -7.47 -12.78
C PHE A 151 3.89 -6.08 -13.45
N LYS A 152 3.35 -6.02 -14.67
CA LYS A 152 3.02 -4.75 -15.31
C LYS A 152 1.98 -3.98 -14.48
N GLN A 153 1.96 -2.67 -14.61
CA GLN A 153 1.04 -1.75 -13.91
C GLN A 153 1.18 -1.77 -12.38
N ALA A 154 2.23 -2.37 -11.82
CA ALA A 154 2.49 -2.39 -10.38
C ALA A 154 3.13 -1.10 -9.88
N PHE A 155 2.88 -0.75 -8.62
CA PHE A 155 3.55 0.34 -7.92
C PHE A 155 4.04 -0.12 -6.54
N HIS A 156 5.35 -0.30 -6.41
CA HIS A 156 5.98 -0.77 -5.17
C HIS A 156 6.91 0.26 -4.51
N GLY A 157 6.99 1.45 -5.07
CA GLY A 157 7.85 2.53 -4.59
C GLY A 157 8.79 3.08 -5.66
N ARG A 158 9.64 4.03 -5.28
CA ARG A 158 10.46 4.83 -6.21
C ARG A 158 11.93 4.94 -5.80
N SER A 159 12.45 4.02 -5.00
CA SER A 159 13.86 3.96 -4.61
C SER A 159 14.47 2.60 -5.02
N GLY A 160 15.76 2.48 -5.07
CA GLY A 160 16.55 1.26 -5.23
C GLY A 160 15.85 0.08 -5.91
N TYR A 161 15.56 -0.94 -5.16
CA TYR A 161 14.89 -2.15 -5.65
C TYR A 161 13.47 -1.86 -6.14
N THR A 162 12.70 -1.08 -5.40
CA THR A 162 11.28 -0.84 -5.67
C THR A 162 11.03 -0.06 -6.97
N LEU A 163 11.94 0.84 -7.37
CA LEU A 163 11.83 1.51 -8.65
C LEU A 163 11.88 0.53 -9.82
N SER A 164 12.67 -0.55 -9.68
CA SER A 164 12.76 -1.60 -10.69
C SER A 164 11.47 -2.40 -10.85
N LEU A 165 10.67 -2.48 -9.80
CA LEU A 165 9.38 -3.19 -9.78
C LEU A 165 8.23 -2.32 -10.27
N THR A 166 8.31 -1.00 -10.03
CA THR A 166 7.25 -0.06 -10.39
C THR A 166 7.14 0.08 -11.92
N ASN A 167 5.90 0.00 -12.43
CA ASN A 167 5.59 0.09 -13.85
C ASN A 167 4.36 0.97 -14.07
N THR A 168 4.51 2.27 -13.84
CA THR A 168 3.47 3.28 -14.07
C THR A 168 3.47 3.75 -15.53
N SER A 169 2.35 4.32 -15.98
CA SER A 169 2.21 4.92 -17.30
C SER A 169 3.01 6.23 -17.48
N ASP A 170 3.42 6.88 -16.37
CA ASP A 170 4.18 8.13 -16.41
C ASP A 170 5.70 7.87 -16.43
N PRO A 171 6.39 7.98 -17.58
CA PRO A 171 7.82 7.70 -17.67
C PRO A 171 8.70 8.64 -16.85
N ARG A 172 8.22 9.83 -16.48
CA ARG A 172 8.98 10.78 -15.65
C ARG A 172 9.29 10.22 -14.26
N LYS A 173 8.56 9.21 -13.82
CA LYS A 173 8.75 8.57 -12.52
C LYS A 173 9.97 7.66 -12.46
N TYR A 174 10.48 7.17 -13.60
CA TYR A 174 11.56 6.18 -13.65
C TYR A 174 12.64 6.43 -14.72
N GLN A 175 12.37 7.25 -15.75
CA GLN A 175 13.35 7.49 -16.83
C GLN A 175 14.67 8.07 -16.29
N TYR A 176 15.79 7.63 -16.87
CA TYR A 176 17.16 8.04 -16.54
C TYR A 176 17.67 7.57 -15.17
N PHE A 177 16.91 6.76 -14.44
CA PHE A 177 17.36 6.15 -13.20
C PHE A 177 17.81 4.70 -13.43
N PRO A 178 18.92 4.24 -12.83
CA PRO A 178 19.34 2.84 -12.90
C PRO A 178 18.30 1.92 -12.28
N MET A 179 18.02 0.79 -12.92
CA MET A 179 17.08 -0.22 -12.47
C MET A 179 17.65 -1.61 -12.69
N PHE A 180 17.21 -2.58 -11.88
CA PHE A 180 17.49 -3.99 -12.08
C PHE A 180 16.61 -4.54 -13.22
N ASN A 181 17.19 -5.37 -14.07
CA ASN A 181 16.44 -6.02 -15.15
C ASN A 181 15.84 -7.35 -14.67
N TRP A 182 14.87 -7.25 -13.77
CA TRP A 182 14.12 -8.39 -13.26
C TRP A 182 12.92 -8.73 -14.15
N PRO A 183 12.46 -10.02 -14.17
CA PRO A 183 11.34 -10.44 -15.01
C PRO A 183 10.04 -9.71 -14.65
N ARG A 184 9.46 -9.03 -15.64
CA ARG A 184 8.19 -8.30 -15.52
C ARG A 184 7.12 -9.01 -16.31
N ILE A 185 6.12 -9.53 -15.63
CA ILE A 185 5.08 -10.42 -16.13
C ILE A 185 3.84 -9.63 -16.58
N LEU A 186 3.11 -10.18 -17.52
CA LEU A 186 1.79 -9.70 -17.92
C LEU A 186 0.89 -9.55 -16.68
N ASN A 187 0.09 -8.48 -16.64
CA ASN A 187 -0.90 -8.25 -15.59
C ASN A 187 -2.27 -8.85 -16.01
N PRO A 188 -2.70 -9.99 -15.44
CA PRO A 188 -3.95 -10.66 -15.82
C PRO A 188 -5.15 -10.11 -15.03
N LYS A 189 -5.33 -8.80 -15.04
CA LYS A 189 -6.39 -8.15 -14.30
C LYS A 189 -7.79 -8.52 -14.78
N LEU A 190 -8.73 -8.57 -13.85
CA LEU A 190 -10.16 -8.70 -14.12
C LEU A 190 -10.69 -7.47 -14.87
N LYS A 191 -11.69 -7.71 -15.73
CA LYS A 191 -12.48 -6.67 -16.38
C LYS A 191 -13.94 -6.82 -15.97
N PHE A 192 -14.56 -5.71 -15.60
CA PHE A 192 -15.95 -5.68 -15.12
C PHE A 192 -16.90 -5.01 -16.13
N PRO A 193 -18.18 -5.46 -16.19
CA PRO A 193 -18.74 -6.59 -15.42
C PRO A 193 -18.10 -7.92 -15.80
N ILE A 194 -18.12 -8.90 -14.90
CA ILE A 194 -17.63 -10.25 -15.18
C ILE A 194 -18.66 -10.97 -16.07
N THR A 195 -18.48 -10.81 -17.39
CA THR A 195 -19.22 -11.59 -18.42
C THR A 195 -18.43 -12.84 -18.79
N GLU A 196 -19.04 -13.76 -19.52
CA GLU A 196 -18.38 -14.96 -20.02
C GLU A 196 -17.14 -14.61 -20.87
N ASP A 197 -17.28 -13.66 -21.82
CA ASP A 197 -16.18 -13.19 -22.67
C ASP A 197 -15.04 -12.54 -21.87
N ASN A 198 -15.36 -11.65 -20.92
CA ASN A 198 -14.35 -11.00 -20.07
C ASN A 198 -13.63 -12.01 -19.16
N LEU A 199 -14.35 -13.03 -18.69
CA LEU A 199 -13.78 -14.10 -17.87
C LEU A 199 -12.85 -15.00 -18.70
N GLU A 200 -13.26 -15.38 -19.91
CA GLU A 200 -12.43 -16.18 -20.82
C GLU A 200 -11.12 -15.44 -21.18
N GLU A 201 -11.20 -14.14 -21.50
CA GLU A 201 -10.02 -13.32 -21.76
C GLU A 201 -9.11 -13.25 -20.52
N THR A 202 -9.68 -13.09 -19.32
CA THR A 202 -8.93 -13.07 -18.07
C THR A 202 -8.20 -14.39 -17.84
N ILE A 203 -8.88 -15.54 -17.97
CA ILE A 203 -8.28 -16.87 -17.78
C ILE A 203 -7.13 -17.10 -18.79
N LYS A 204 -7.31 -16.68 -20.04
CA LYS A 204 -6.23 -16.75 -21.04
C LYS A 204 -5.01 -15.93 -20.62
N ASN A 205 -5.21 -14.72 -20.11
CA ASN A 205 -4.13 -13.86 -19.64
C ASN A 205 -3.48 -14.42 -18.37
N GLU A 206 -4.23 -15.02 -17.44
CA GLU A 206 -3.72 -15.71 -16.26
C GLU A 206 -2.80 -16.86 -16.66
N ASN A 207 -3.24 -17.74 -17.55
CA ASN A 207 -2.43 -18.84 -18.05
C ASN A 207 -1.14 -18.36 -18.72
N LEU A 208 -1.22 -17.30 -19.53
CA LEU A 208 -0.04 -16.71 -20.15
C LEU A 208 0.92 -16.13 -19.10
N ALA A 209 0.40 -15.44 -18.07
CA ALA A 209 1.22 -14.91 -16.99
C ALA A 209 1.94 -16.01 -16.20
N LEU A 210 1.24 -17.11 -15.87
CA LEU A 210 1.84 -18.26 -15.17
C LEU A 210 2.95 -18.90 -16.03
N VAL A 211 2.73 -19.09 -17.33
CA VAL A 211 3.79 -19.58 -18.25
C VAL A 211 5.00 -18.65 -18.28
N GLN A 212 4.79 -17.32 -18.34
CA GLN A 212 5.90 -16.37 -18.30
C GLN A 212 6.70 -16.44 -16.99
N ILE A 213 6.05 -16.73 -15.87
CA ILE A 213 6.70 -16.91 -14.57
C ILE A 213 7.55 -18.19 -14.60
N GLU A 214 7.00 -19.31 -15.07
CA GLU A 214 7.74 -20.57 -15.17
C GLU A 214 8.95 -20.44 -16.10
N GLU A 215 8.81 -19.78 -17.25
CA GLU A 215 9.92 -19.48 -18.16
C GLU A 215 10.99 -18.62 -17.48
N ALA A 216 10.58 -17.58 -16.73
CA ALA A 216 11.51 -16.72 -16.00
C ALA A 216 12.30 -17.49 -14.93
N ILE A 217 11.68 -18.46 -14.25
CA ILE A 217 12.34 -19.35 -13.28
C ILE A 217 13.32 -20.26 -14.00
N LEU A 218 12.93 -20.90 -15.10
CA LEU A 218 13.79 -21.78 -15.89
C LEU A 218 15.02 -21.05 -16.45
N MET A 219 14.88 -19.79 -16.86
CA MET A 219 15.98 -18.96 -17.35
C MET A 219 16.93 -18.49 -16.24
N ASN A 220 16.50 -18.55 -14.97
CA ASN A 220 17.23 -18.06 -13.83
C ASN A 220 17.28 -19.11 -12.69
N PRO A 221 17.87 -20.30 -12.97
CA PRO A 221 17.84 -21.40 -12.01
C PRO A 221 18.46 -20.98 -10.68
N ASP A 222 17.72 -21.22 -9.59
CA ASP A 222 18.08 -20.93 -8.19
C ASP A 222 18.32 -19.44 -7.85
N LYS A 223 18.10 -18.51 -8.80
CA LYS A 223 18.33 -17.07 -8.59
C LYS A 223 17.07 -16.29 -8.25
N VAL A 224 15.88 -16.82 -8.57
CA VAL A 224 14.61 -16.20 -8.22
C VAL A 224 14.33 -16.45 -6.75
N ALA A 225 14.21 -15.37 -5.97
CA ALA A 225 13.96 -15.45 -4.53
C ALA A 225 12.49 -15.20 -4.16
N CYS A 226 11.80 -14.36 -4.91
CA CYS A 226 10.42 -14.01 -4.62
C CYS A 226 9.63 -13.59 -5.86
N ILE A 227 8.31 -13.69 -5.70
CA ILE A 227 7.31 -13.05 -6.56
C ILE A 227 6.62 -11.99 -5.71
N ILE A 228 6.46 -10.76 -6.23
CA ILE A 228 5.72 -9.69 -5.56
C ILE A 228 4.51 -9.27 -6.37
N ILE A 229 3.39 -9.06 -5.66
CA ILE A 229 2.15 -8.54 -6.24
C ILE A 229 1.38 -7.70 -5.20
N GLU A 230 0.70 -6.65 -5.65
CA GLU A 230 -0.35 -5.99 -4.86
C GLU A 230 -1.61 -6.85 -4.94
N PRO A 231 -2.28 -7.23 -3.83
CA PRO A 231 -3.53 -8.01 -3.89
C PRO A 231 -4.63 -7.32 -4.71
N ILE A 232 -4.62 -5.98 -4.72
CA ILE A 232 -5.34 -5.10 -5.62
C ILE A 232 -4.34 -4.01 -6.01
N GLN A 233 -4.06 -3.85 -7.30
CA GLN A 233 -3.15 -2.82 -7.76
C GLN A 233 -3.84 -1.46 -7.74
N ALA A 234 -3.52 -0.62 -6.78
CA ALA A 234 -4.17 0.66 -6.58
C ALA A 234 -3.76 1.71 -7.64
N GLU A 235 -2.50 2.14 -7.63
CA GLU A 235 -1.98 3.15 -8.56
C GLU A 235 -2.11 2.73 -10.02
N GLY A 236 -1.96 1.43 -10.28
CA GLY A 236 -2.09 0.85 -11.61
C GLY A 236 -3.52 0.83 -12.17
N GLY A 237 -4.54 1.24 -11.39
CA GLY A 237 -5.92 1.36 -11.84
C GLY A 237 -6.92 0.53 -11.03
N ASP A 238 -6.74 0.34 -9.75
CA ASP A 238 -7.56 -0.56 -8.90
C ASP A 238 -7.83 -1.90 -9.58
N ASN A 239 -6.76 -2.54 -10.05
CA ASN A 239 -6.84 -3.80 -10.77
C ASN A 239 -7.03 -4.97 -9.81
N HIS A 240 -8.09 -5.73 -10.01
CA HIS A 240 -8.43 -6.92 -9.24
C HIS A 240 -7.97 -8.19 -9.93
N PHE A 241 -7.75 -9.25 -9.13
CA PHE A 241 -7.35 -10.58 -9.57
C PHE A 241 -8.33 -11.64 -9.09
N ARG A 242 -8.39 -12.76 -9.80
CA ARG A 242 -9.11 -13.94 -9.35
C ARG A 242 -8.30 -14.70 -8.31
N ASP A 243 -9.01 -15.39 -7.40
CA ASP A 243 -8.38 -16.25 -6.39
C ASP A 243 -7.55 -17.38 -7.03
N GLU A 244 -8.04 -17.94 -8.15
CA GLU A 244 -7.37 -19.01 -8.87
C GLU A 244 -5.99 -18.59 -9.42
N PHE A 245 -5.85 -17.34 -9.86
CA PHE A 245 -4.56 -16.81 -10.30
C PHE A 245 -3.59 -16.70 -9.13
N LEU A 246 -4.03 -16.13 -8.00
CA LEU A 246 -3.20 -15.99 -6.79
C LEU A 246 -2.82 -17.37 -6.22
N LEU A 247 -3.72 -18.36 -6.28
CA LEU A 247 -3.41 -19.76 -5.96
C LEU A 247 -2.38 -20.37 -6.94
N GLY A 248 -2.44 -19.99 -8.21
CA GLY A 248 -1.41 -20.37 -9.19
C GLY A 248 -0.03 -19.85 -8.80
N LEU A 249 0.05 -18.56 -8.39
CA LEU A 249 1.30 -17.98 -7.87
C LEU A 249 1.80 -18.72 -6.62
N ARG A 250 0.90 -19.04 -5.69
CA ARG A 250 1.27 -19.77 -4.47
C ARG A 250 1.87 -21.13 -4.78
N ARG A 251 1.24 -21.90 -5.70
CA ARG A 251 1.75 -23.21 -6.12
C ARG A 251 3.15 -23.10 -6.76
N ILE A 252 3.33 -22.17 -7.70
CA ILE A 252 4.64 -21.96 -8.34
C ILE A 252 5.69 -21.60 -7.28
N CYS A 253 5.35 -20.77 -6.30
CA CYS A 253 6.26 -20.40 -5.21
C CYS A 253 6.63 -21.62 -4.35
N ASP A 254 5.66 -22.47 -4.00
CA ASP A 254 5.89 -23.66 -3.19
C ASP A 254 6.73 -24.70 -3.93
N ASP A 255 6.41 -24.97 -5.20
CA ASP A 255 7.09 -25.96 -6.03
C ASP A 255 8.56 -25.59 -6.31
N ASN A 256 8.91 -24.30 -6.32
CA ASN A 256 10.24 -23.78 -6.63
C ASN A 256 11.01 -23.22 -5.41
N GLU A 257 10.46 -23.36 -4.19
CA GLU A 257 11.01 -22.72 -2.98
C GLU A 257 11.30 -21.22 -3.20
N ILE A 258 10.29 -20.50 -3.68
CA ILE A 258 10.28 -19.05 -3.89
C ILE A 258 9.29 -18.46 -2.90
N LEU A 259 9.56 -17.28 -2.35
CA LEU A 259 8.65 -16.62 -1.42
C LEU A 259 7.64 -15.72 -2.13
N LEU A 260 6.41 -15.70 -1.65
CA LEU A 260 5.33 -14.85 -2.16
C LEU A 260 5.19 -13.61 -1.27
N ILE A 261 5.39 -12.43 -1.87
CA ILE A 261 5.21 -11.13 -1.21
C ILE A 261 3.88 -10.54 -1.68
N PHE A 262 2.99 -10.19 -0.74
CA PHE A 262 1.88 -9.29 -1.06
C PHE A 262 2.21 -7.88 -0.55
N ASP A 263 2.18 -6.91 -1.46
CA ASP A 263 2.33 -5.50 -1.11
C ASP A 263 0.98 -4.94 -0.66
N GLU A 264 0.83 -4.81 0.65
CA GLU A 264 -0.38 -4.32 1.31
C GLU A 264 -0.25 -2.86 1.76
N VAL A 265 0.75 -2.13 1.27
CA VAL A 265 0.96 -0.71 1.62
C VAL A 265 -0.28 0.12 1.31
N GLN A 266 -0.98 -0.15 0.21
CA GLN A 266 -2.22 0.53 -0.15
C GLN A 266 -3.47 -0.18 0.38
N THR A 267 -3.52 -1.50 0.34
CA THR A 267 -4.71 -2.32 0.56
C THR A 267 -4.95 -2.70 2.01
N GLY A 268 -3.92 -2.69 2.84
CA GLY A 268 -3.99 -3.07 4.26
C GLY A 268 -4.74 -2.09 5.16
N ILE A 269 -4.85 -2.44 6.43
CA ILE A 269 -5.45 -1.65 7.51
C ILE A 269 -6.93 -1.31 7.23
N GLY A 270 -7.71 -2.34 6.90
CA GLY A 270 -9.17 -2.31 6.96
C GLY A 270 -9.91 -1.76 5.74
N ILE A 271 -9.27 -1.02 4.83
CA ILE A 271 -9.95 -0.31 3.74
C ILE A 271 -10.79 -1.22 2.82
N THR A 272 -10.40 -2.48 2.67
CA THR A 272 -11.10 -3.45 1.81
C THR A 272 -12.24 -4.21 2.53
N GLY A 273 -12.54 -3.88 3.79
CA GLY A 273 -13.51 -4.61 4.63
C GLY A 273 -12.93 -5.86 5.30
N LYS A 274 -11.62 -6.06 5.23
CA LYS A 274 -10.80 -6.97 6.02
C LYS A 274 -9.57 -6.20 6.49
N MET A 275 -8.93 -6.59 7.59
CA MET A 275 -7.72 -5.93 8.09
C MET A 275 -6.63 -5.92 7.01
N TRP A 276 -6.44 -7.05 6.33
CA TRP A 276 -5.54 -7.22 5.20
C TRP A 276 -6.30 -7.71 3.97
N ALA A 277 -5.97 -7.21 2.78
CA ALA A 277 -6.64 -7.62 1.55
C ALA A 277 -6.41 -9.10 1.23
N PHE A 278 -5.25 -9.68 1.59
CA PHE A 278 -4.99 -11.10 1.40
C PHE A 278 -5.99 -12.01 2.11
N GLN A 279 -6.68 -11.52 3.15
CA GLN A 279 -7.70 -12.28 3.87
C GLN A 279 -8.98 -12.54 3.04
N HIS A 280 -9.12 -11.86 1.90
CA HIS A 280 -10.17 -12.13 0.92
C HIS A 280 -9.86 -13.32 0.01
N PHE A 281 -8.63 -13.82 0.01
CA PHE A 281 -8.13 -14.82 -0.90
C PHE A 281 -7.73 -16.10 -0.16
N THR A 282 -7.77 -17.23 -0.88
CA THR A 282 -7.30 -18.53 -0.38
C THR A 282 -5.78 -18.57 -0.32
N ALA A 283 -5.11 -17.97 -1.33
CA ALA A 283 -3.67 -17.85 -1.36
C ALA A 283 -3.15 -16.99 -0.22
N LYS A 284 -2.17 -17.51 0.54
CA LYS A 284 -1.54 -16.79 1.65
C LYS A 284 -0.12 -16.38 1.27
N PRO A 285 0.30 -15.12 1.56
CA PRO A 285 1.67 -14.68 1.35
C PRO A 285 2.61 -15.24 2.43
N ASP A 286 3.90 -15.33 2.11
CA ASP A 286 4.94 -15.61 3.09
C ASP A 286 5.34 -14.35 3.87
N ILE A 287 5.16 -13.19 3.25
CA ILE A 287 5.48 -11.87 3.81
C ILE A 287 4.60 -10.81 3.17
N ILE A 288 4.19 -9.81 3.94
CA ILE A 288 3.53 -8.60 3.44
C ILE A 288 4.37 -7.37 3.77
N SER A 289 4.29 -6.35 2.90
CA SER A 289 4.70 -4.98 3.23
C SER A 289 3.50 -4.14 3.61
N PHE A 290 3.66 -3.24 4.59
CA PHE A 290 2.60 -2.35 5.03
C PHE A 290 3.09 -0.90 5.22
N GLY A 291 2.15 0.05 5.22
CA GLY A 291 2.44 1.46 5.39
C GLY A 291 1.19 2.33 5.29
N LYS A 292 1.34 3.58 4.85
CA LYS A 292 0.24 4.55 4.67
C LYS A 292 -0.67 4.64 5.89
N LYS A 293 -1.81 3.93 5.90
CA LYS A 293 -2.79 3.92 7.00
C LYS A 293 -2.21 3.48 8.34
N ALA A 294 -1.18 2.65 8.31
CA ALA A 294 -0.45 2.24 9.51
C ALA A 294 0.43 3.35 10.10
N GLN A 295 0.53 4.52 9.47
CA GLN A 295 1.37 5.66 9.85
C GLN A 295 2.87 5.31 9.88
N VAL A 296 3.26 4.21 10.50
CA VAL A 296 4.58 3.57 10.39
C VAL A 296 4.55 2.51 9.29
N CYS A 297 5.68 2.21 8.70
CA CYS A 297 5.80 1.21 7.65
C CYS A 297 6.62 0.01 8.11
N GLY A 298 6.55 -1.09 7.36
CA GLY A 298 7.30 -2.29 7.71
C GLY A 298 6.85 -3.52 6.96
N VAL A 299 7.15 -4.66 7.55
CA VAL A 299 6.76 -5.99 7.05
C VAL A 299 6.17 -6.84 8.16
N LEU A 300 5.24 -7.74 7.79
CA LEU A 300 4.85 -8.89 8.59
C LEU A 300 5.21 -10.16 7.82
N ALA A 301 5.77 -11.16 8.50
CA ALA A 301 6.26 -12.36 7.84
C ALA A 301 5.87 -13.65 8.58
N ASN A 302 5.71 -14.73 7.82
CA ASN A 302 5.41 -16.05 8.34
C ASN A 302 6.60 -16.61 9.12
N LYS A 303 6.43 -16.75 10.42
CA LYS A 303 7.48 -17.19 11.32
C LYS A 303 7.96 -18.60 11.00
N GLU A 304 7.04 -19.55 10.77
CA GLU A 304 7.37 -20.93 10.48
C GLU A 304 8.19 -21.04 9.18
N LYS A 305 7.81 -20.28 8.16
CA LYS A 305 8.53 -20.26 6.88
C LYS A 305 9.95 -19.72 7.03
N PHE A 306 10.11 -18.57 7.70
CA PHE A 306 11.44 -17.97 7.89
C PHE A 306 12.31 -18.74 8.87
N ASP A 307 11.74 -19.40 9.90
CA ASP A 307 12.47 -20.22 10.87
C ASP A 307 13.02 -21.52 10.28
N GLN A 308 12.70 -21.87 9.03
CA GLN A 308 13.44 -22.90 8.29
C GLN A 308 14.93 -22.55 8.17
N ILE A 309 15.28 -21.27 8.28
CA ILE A 309 16.65 -20.76 8.39
C ILE A 309 16.86 -20.26 9.82
N PRO A 310 17.60 -20.97 10.68
CA PRO A 310 17.71 -20.65 12.12
C PRO A 310 18.20 -19.25 12.44
N ASN A 311 19.09 -18.68 11.61
CA ASN A 311 19.65 -17.34 11.74
C ASN A 311 19.15 -16.42 10.62
N ASN A 312 17.86 -16.48 10.32
CA ASN A 312 17.20 -15.60 9.33
C ASN A 312 17.26 -14.13 9.77
N VAL A 313 16.85 -13.23 8.86
CA VAL A 313 16.95 -11.77 9.05
C VAL A 313 16.16 -11.24 10.26
N PHE A 314 15.15 -11.96 10.75
CA PHE A 314 14.36 -11.59 11.93
C PHE A 314 14.99 -12.06 13.25
N ARG A 315 16.04 -12.90 13.19
CA ARG A 315 16.72 -13.47 14.36
C ARG A 315 18.19 -13.08 14.45
N GLU A 316 18.83 -12.76 13.34
CA GLU A 316 20.22 -12.35 13.30
C GLU A 316 20.36 -10.84 13.37
N SER A 317 21.04 -10.33 14.40
CA SER A 317 21.27 -8.90 14.58
C SER A 317 21.94 -8.28 13.36
N SER A 318 21.57 -7.05 13.04
CA SER A 318 22.17 -6.24 11.95
C SER A 318 21.88 -6.70 10.52
N ARG A 319 21.09 -7.75 10.31
CA ARG A 319 20.74 -8.22 8.95
C ARG A 319 19.79 -7.25 8.23
N ILE A 320 18.74 -6.82 8.92
CA ILE A 320 17.86 -5.72 8.52
C ILE A 320 17.77 -4.74 9.68
N ASN A 321 18.01 -3.47 9.44
CA ASN A 321 17.95 -2.45 10.47
C ASN A 321 17.85 -1.05 9.87
N SER A 322 17.49 -0.08 10.70
CA SER A 322 17.63 1.35 10.46
C SER A 322 17.90 2.06 11.79
N THR A 323 18.47 3.26 11.75
CA THR A 323 18.81 4.03 12.95
C THR A 323 17.63 4.16 13.93
N PHE A 324 16.42 4.37 13.43
CA PHE A 324 15.26 4.61 14.29
C PHE A 324 14.36 3.37 14.49
N GLY A 325 14.45 2.33 13.65
CA GLY A 325 13.56 1.16 13.74
C GLY A 325 12.09 1.50 13.54
N GLY A 326 11.78 2.43 12.62
CA GLY A 326 10.49 3.08 12.47
C GLY A 326 10.44 4.42 13.24
N ASN A 327 9.35 5.18 13.09
CA ASN A 327 9.16 6.47 13.75
C ASN A 327 8.29 6.30 15.00
N PHE A 328 8.84 6.58 16.16
CA PHE A 328 8.17 6.39 17.45
C PHE A 328 6.82 7.12 17.55
N ILE A 329 6.79 8.40 17.18
CA ILE A 329 5.53 9.17 17.27
C ILE A 329 4.47 8.69 16.26
N ASP A 330 4.89 8.19 15.11
CA ASP A 330 3.97 7.60 14.14
C ASP A 330 3.41 6.27 14.64
N MET A 331 4.21 5.47 15.35
CA MET A 331 3.74 4.26 16.03
C MET A 331 2.69 4.57 17.09
N LEU A 332 2.95 5.56 17.94
CA LEU A 332 2.00 5.96 19.00
C LEU A 332 0.71 6.57 18.41
N ARG A 333 0.83 7.36 17.33
CA ARG A 333 -0.35 7.83 16.60
C ARG A 333 -1.13 6.64 16.00
N PHE A 334 -0.44 5.67 15.42
CA PHE A 334 -1.08 4.47 14.88
C PHE A 334 -1.72 3.61 15.97
N GLN A 335 -1.13 3.53 17.17
CA GLN A 335 -1.78 2.89 18.30
C GLN A 335 -3.17 3.47 18.55
N LEU A 336 -3.28 4.80 18.62
CA LEU A 336 -4.57 5.47 18.80
C LEU A 336 -5.53 5.23 17.63
N VAL A 337 -5.01 5.20 16.41
CA VAL A 337 -5.80 4.85 15.21
C VAL A 337 -6.32 3.42 15.28
N MET A 338 -5.50 2.45 15.66
CA MET A 338 -5.92 1.05 15.85
C MET A 338 -7.03 0.91 16.90
N GLU A 339 -6.90 1.62 18.01
CA GLU A 339 -7.91 1.65 19.07
C GLU A 339 -9.25 2.23 18.58
N VAL A 340 -9.22 3.26 17.71
CA VAL A 340 -10.43 3.80 17.06
C VAL A 340 -11.02 2.78 16.08
N ILE A 341 -10.19 2.18 15.21
CA ILE A 341 -10.64 1.15 14.25
C ILE A 341 -11.37 0.02 14.97
N GLU A 342 -10.83 -0.45 16.09
CA GLU A 342 -11.42 -1.50 16.90
C GLU A 342 -12.73 -1.06 17.57
N LYS A 343 -12.70 0.07 18.30
CA LYS A 343 -13.86 0.58 19.08
C LYS A 343 -15.06 0.96 18.21
N GLU A 344 -14.80 1.51 17.03
CA GLU A 344 -15.85 1.98 16.12
C GLU A 344 -16.18 0.99 15.02
N ASN A 345 -15.55 -0.20 15.07
CA ASN A 345 -15.76 -1.29 14.10
C ASN A 345 -15.59 -0.81 12.63
N LEU A 346 -14.53 -0.02 12.38
CA LEU A 346 -14.34 0.66 11.10
C LEU A 346 -14.03 -0.29 9.94
N VAL A 347 -13.50 -1.49 10.19
CA VAL A 347 -13.30 -2.51 9.15
C VAL A 347 -14.64 -2.96 8.57
N GLU A 348 -15.62 -3.21 9.43
CA GLU A 348 -16.97 -3.57 8.99
C GLU A 348 -17.69 -2.37 8.34
N ASN A 349 -17.50 -1.16 8.87
CA ASN A 349 -17.98 0.06 8.24
C ASN A 349 -17.44 0.21 6.81
N ALA A 350 -16.14 -0.04 6.60
CA ALA A 350 -15.52 0.00 5.26
C ALA A 350 -16.17 -1.03 4.31
N ARG A 351 -16.53 -2.21 4.80
CA ARG A 351 -17.26 -3.22 4.02
C ARG A 351 -18.65 -2.71 3.61
N VAL A 352 -19.45 -2.29 4.60
CA VAL A 352 -20.86 -1.91 4.37
C VAL A 352 -20.98 -0.66 3.50
N VAL A 353 -20.21 0.38 3.80
CA VAL A 353 -20.23 1.63 3.01
C VAL A 353 -19.59 1.41 1.64
N GLY A 354 -18.57 0.55 1.56
CA GLY A 354 -17.94 0.17 0.31
C GLY A 354 -18.88 -0.61 -0.62
N ASP A 355 -19.66 -1.54 -0.08
CA ASP A 355 -20.70 -2.24 -0.87
C ASP A 355 -21.72 -1.26 -1.44
N PHE A 356 -22.18 -0.29 -0.64
CA PHE A 356 -23.08 0.78 -1.11
C PHE A 356 -22.45 1.65 -2.19
N LEU A 357 -21.17 2.04 -2.02
CA LEU A 357 -20.42 2.82 -3.00
C LEU A 357 -20.30 2.07 -4.34
N LEU A 358 -19.87 0.80 -4.28
CA LEU A 358 -19.71 -0.03 -5.48
C LEU A 358 -21.02 -0.23 -6.23
N GLU A 359 -22.13 -0.51 -5.54
CA GLU A 359 -23.46 -0.65 -6.17
C GLU A 359 -23.90 0.68 -6.80
N SER A 360 -23.62 1.81 -6.16
CA SER A 360 -23.90 3.15 -6.72
C SER A 360 -23.10 3.41 -7.99
N LEU A 361 -21.81 3.03 -8.01
CA LEU A 361 -20.95 3.17 -9.19
C LEU A 361 -21.41 2.26 -10.34
N LYS A 362 -21.84 1.03 -10.06
CA LYS A 362 -22.44 0.12 -11.05
C LYS A 362 -23.71 0.71 -11.66
N ALA A 363 -24.59 1.24 -10.83
CA ALA A 363 -25.82 1.91 -11.30
C ALA A 363 -25.51 3.13 -12.17
N LEU A 364 -24.45 3.90 -11.86
CA LEU A 364 -23.98 5.00 -12.71
C LEU A 364 -23.43 4.49 -14.04
N ALA A 365 -22.67 3.38 -14.05
CA ALA A 365 -22.15 2.79 -15.27
C ALA A 365 -23.29 2.26 -16.17
N GLU A 366 -24.31 1.64 -15.59
CA GLU A 366 -25.52 1.20 -16.33
C GLU A 366 -26.31 2.39 -16.91
N LYS A 367 -26.42 3.48 -16.15
CA LYS A 367 -27.13 4.69 -16.58
C LYS A 367 -26.38 5.47 -17.67
N TYR A 368 -25.05 5.45 -17.64
CA TYR A 368 -24.19 6.22 -18.55
C TYR A 368 -23.11 5.35 -19.21
N PRO A 369 -23.46 4.28 -19.94
CA PRO A 369 -22.53 3.26 -20.44
C PRO A 369 -21.47 3.82 -21.41
N GLU A 370 -21.78 4.93 -22.11
CA GLU A 370 -20.84 5.62 -23.00
C GLU A 370 -19.83 6.51 -22.26
N LYS A 371 -20.02 6.73 -20.95
CA LYS A 371 -19.18 7.61 -20.14
C LYS A 371 -18.46 6.92 -19.01
N ILE A 372 -19.04 5.87 -18.46
CA ILE A 372 -18.53 5.16 -17.28
C ILE A 372 -18.57 3.66 -17.55
N SER A 373 -17.50 2.97 -17.30
CA SER A 373 -17.41 1.52 -17.47
C SER A 373 -16.53 0.87 -16.38
N ASN A 374 -16.47 -0.45 -16.38
CA ASN A 374 -15.55 -1.20 -15.55
C ASN A 374 -15.62 -0.83 -14.05
N ALA A 375 -16.85 -0.61 -13.53
CA ALA A 375 -17.07 -0.34 -12.11
C ALA A 375 -16.64 -1.54 -11.26
N ARG A 376 -15.69 -1.32 -10.35
CA ARG A 376 -15.05 -2.35 -9.54
C ARG A 376 -14.71 -1.81 -8.17
N GLY A 377 -14.49 -2.73 -7.23
CA GLY A 377 -14.07 -2.33 -5.88
C GLY A 377 -14.16 -3.45 -4.87
N ARG A 378 -13.59 -3.17 -3.70
CA ARG A 378 -13.67 -4.00 -2.52
C ARG A 378 -13.54 -3.13 -1.27
N GLY A 379 -14.57 -3.11 -0.43
CA GLY A 379 -14.69 -2.12 0.62
C GLY A 379 -14.71 -0.70 0.05
N LEU A 380 -14.01 0.23 0.68
CA LEU A 380 -13.93 1.62 0.23
C LEU A 380 -12.93 1.86 -0.92
N MET A 381 -12.23 0.83 -1.37
CA MET A 381 -11.34 0.89 -2.51
C MET A 381 -12.14 0.55 -3.77
N CYS A 382 -12.60 1.57 -4.48
CA CYS A 382 -13.47 1.46 -5.65
C CYS A 382 -12.98 2.34 -6.78
N ALA A 383 -13.23 1.92 -8.01
CA ALA A 383 -12.89 2.70 -9.20
C ALA A 383 -13.88 2.46 -10.36
N VAL A 384 -13.90 3.40 -11.28
CA VAL A 384 -14.57 3.32 -12.58
C VAL A 384 -13.59 3.76 -13.68
N ASP A 385 -13.80 3.30 -14.90
CA ASP A 385 -13.05 3.75 -16.07
C ASP A 385 -13.86 4.79 -16.83
N LEU A 386 -13.20 5.87 -17.24
CA LEU A 386 -13.69 6.86 -18.19
C LEU A 386 -13.16 6.51 -19.59
N PRO A 387 -13.80 7.02 -20.67
CA PRO A 387 -13.37 6.68 -22.05
C PRO A 387 -11.94 7.12 -22.40
N SER A 388 -11.37 8.06 -21.66
CA SER A 388 -9.99 8.53 -21.86
C SER A 388 -9.43 9.26 -20.62
N ALA A 389 -8.11 9.35 -20.53
CA ALA A 389 -7.43 10.15 -19.51
C ALA A 389 -7.85 11.64 -19.53
N ALA A 390 -8.14 12.19 -20.71
CA ALA A 390 -8.59 13.58 -20.83
C ALA A 390 -9.96 13.78 -20.17
N GLN A 391 -10.90 12.87 -20.43
CA GLN A 391 -12.23 12.93 -19.81
C GLN A 391 -12.19 12.68 -18.31
N ARG A 392 -11.34 11.73 -17.85
CA ARG A 392 -11.09 11.52 -16.44
C ARG A 392 -10.56 12.80 -15.75
N ASN A 393 -9.54 13.43 -16.33
CA ASN A 393 -8.95 14.64 -15.77
C ASN A 393 -9.96 15.82 -15.77
N HIS A 394 -10.78 15.92 -16.81
CA HIS A 394 -11.86 16.91 -16.85
C HIS A 394 -12.87 16.69 -15.72
N LEU A 395 -13.39 15.47 -15.57
CA LEU A 395 -14.33 15.13 -14.49
C LEU A 395 -13.71 15.40 -13.11
N MET A 396 -12.45 15.03 -12.92
CA MET A 396 -11.73 15.26 -11.65
C MET A 396 -11.66 16.77 -11.32
N ASN A 397 -11.42 17.64 -12.31
CA ASN A 397 -11.39 19.08 -12.12
C ASN A 397 -12.79 19.64 -11.79
N GLU A 398 -13.85 19.16 -12.46
CA GLU A 398 -15.23 19.56 -12.14
C GLU A 398 -15.61 19.15 -10.72
N LEU A 399 -15.29 17.92 -10.31
CA LEU A 399 -15.51 17.44 -8.94
C LEU A 399 -14.75 18.30 -7.91
N PHE A 400 -13.51 18.68 -8.20
CA PHE A 400 -12.76 19.60 -7.34
C PHE A 400 -13.46 20.98 -7.22
N ASN A 401 -13.94 21.53 -8.33
CA ASN A 401 -14.71 22.77 -8.34
C ASN A 401 -16.00 22.65 -7.53
N ASP A 402 -16.63 21.47 -7.55
CA ASP A 402 -17.85 21.18 -6.77
C ASP A 402 -17.56 20.85 -5.29
N GLY A 403 -16.29 20.77 -4.88
CA GLY A 403 -15.88 20.55 -3.49
C GLY A 403 -15.62 19.11 -3.12
N LEU A 404 -15.21 18.27 -4.09
CA LEU A 404 -14.82 16.89 -3.85
C LEU A 404 -13.39 16.66 -4.37
N ILE A 405 -12.52 16.13 -3.51
CA ILE A 405 -11.15 15.76 -3.89
C ILE A 405 -11.07 14.25 -4.11
N ILE A 406 -10.70 13.85 -5.32
CA ILE A 406 -10.50 12.45 -5.70
C ILE A 406 -9.23 12.32 -6.54
N LEU A 407 -8.63 11.13 -6.58
CA LEU A 407 -7.40 10.87 -7.32
C LEU A 407 -7.64 10.01 -8.56
N PRO A 408 -6.83 10.24 -9.62
CA PRO A 408 -6.77 9.33 -10.74
C PRO A 408 -5.94 8.09 -10.40
N CYS A 409 -6.28 6.94 -11.00
CA CYS A 409 -5.46 5.74 -10.99
C CYS A 409 -5.38 5.13 -12.41
N GLY A 410 -4.30 4.37 -12.68
CA GLY A 410 -4.07 3.79 -14.00
C GLY A 410 -4.12 4.81 -15.15
N ASP A 411 -4.48 4.34 -16.34
CA ASP A 411 -4.49 5.17 -17.53
C ASP A 411 -5.72 6.08 -17.61
N GLN A 412 -6.89 5.60 -17.21
CA GLN A 412 -8.18 6.28 -17.40
C GLN A 412 -9.16 6.10 -16.23
N SER A 413 -8.72 5.52 -15.11
CA SER A 413 -9.58 5.22 -13.96
C SER A 413 -9.62 6.37 -12.95
N LEU A 414 -10.74 6.46 -12.24
CA LEU A 414 -11.00 7.40 -11.17
C LEU A 414 -11.62 6.68 -10.00
#